data_024a29e6da83081d5b7b8e3c149b4037
#
_entry.id   024a29e6da83081d5b7b8e3c149b4037
#
_cell.length_a   1.000
_cell.length_b   1.000
_cell.length_c   1.000
_cell.angle_alpha   90.00
_cell.angle_beta   90.00
_cell.angle_gamma   90.00
#
_symmetry.space_group_name_H-M   'P 1'
#
loop_
_entity.id
_entity.type
_entity.pdbx_description
1 polymer ?
#
loop_
_entity_poly.entity_id
_entity_poly.type
_entity_poly.pdbx_seq_one_letter_code
_entity_poly.pdbx_strand_id
1 'polypeptide(L)'
;MANLVSAEKINLKNNPEIKENNIQQFIFDNPQVLGLGDLTPIRREKTQPSGGRLDILMGDDNDTRYEIEIQLGATDPSHIIRTIEYWDNERKRYPQYDHCAVIVAEEITGRFMNVIQLFNGSIPLIALQMQAVKIGGDIQLSFVKVIDRISLGTDEEEETEPADRNYWEKKSAVIEFVDAIIKDVVQYAPGFELKYNREYVGLAKNRTTSNFIYFKPKKKFVYLYTKCPETPERSESLDNSNLEWIYRSGSRAYRIKISKIEDYQNNKELIESFIRDAMEHRNIEI
;
A
#
# COMPACT_ATOMS: atom_id res chain seq x y z
N MET A 1 32.61 -6.06 -6.87
CA MET A 1 32.05 -6.07 -8.24
C MET A 1 30.86 -7.01 -8.27
N ALA A 2 29.77 -6.62 -8.91
CA ALA A 2 28.64 -7.54 -9.12
C ALA A 2 29.01 -8.59 -10.18
N ASN A 3 28.75 -9.86 -9.90
CA ASN A 3 28.94 -10.93 -10.86
C ASN A 3 27.68 -11.06 -11.73
N LEU A 4 27.86 -11.12 -13.04
CA LEU A 4 26.78 -11.46 -13.97
C LEU A 4 26.62 -12.97 -13.99
N VAL A 5 25.39 -13.44 -13.74
CA VAL A 5 25.03 -14.86 -13.79
C VAL A 5 23.98 -15.09 -14.87
N SER A 6 24.03 -16.24 -15.54
CA SER A 6 22.95 -16.63 -16.46
C SER A 6 21.77 -17.15 -15.64
N ALA A 7 20.56 -16.85 -16.08
CA ALA A 7 19.31 -17.34 -15.52
C ALA A 7 18.54 -18.15 -16.57
N GLU A 8 17.96 -19.26 -16.15
CA GLU A 8 17.13 -20.12 -17.01
C GLU A 8 15.65 -19.76 -16.77
N LYS A 9 14.92 -19.43 -17.83
CA LYS A 9 13.47 -19.17 -17.73
C LYS A 9 12.73 -20.49 -17.45
N ILE A 10 11.87 -20.46 -16.43
CA ILE A 10 11.02 -21.59 -16.02
C ILE A 10 9.59 -21.30 -16.42
N ASN A 11 8.89 -22.32 -16.92
CA ASN A 11 7.45 -22.31 -17.09
C ASN A 11 6.80 -22.93 -15.83
N LEU A 12 6.16 -22.12 -15.02
CA LEU A 12 5.57 -22.55 -13.73
C LEU A 12 4.41 -23.51 -13.95
N LYS A 13 3.59 -23.31 -14.99
CA LYS A 13 2.46 -24.18 -15.30
C LYS A 13 2.89 -25.64 -15.49
N ASN A 14 4.06 -25.85 -16.07
CA ASN A 14 4.59 -27.18 -16.38
C ASN A 14 5.61 -27.66 -15.34
N ASN A 15 5.87 -26.88 -14.29
CA ASN A 15 6.84 -27.23 -13.25
C ASN A 15 6.18 -28.18 -12.23
N PRO A 16 6.70 -29.40 -12.01
CA PRO A 16 6.10 -30.34 -11.05
C PRO A 16 6.30 -29.96 -9.61
N GLU A 17 7.30 -29.12 -9.29
CA GLU A 17 7.69 -28.76 -7.94
C GLU A 17 6.94 -27.52 -7.42
N ILE A 18 6.44 -26.66 -8.31
CA ILE A 18 5.77 -25.41 -7.96
C ILE A 18 4.32 -25.46 -8.41
N LYS A 19 3.41 -25.33 -7.47
CA LYS A 19 1.97 -25.23 -7.69
C LYS A 19 1.51 -23.80 -7.44
N GLU A 20 0.36 -23.45 -7.96
CA GLU A 20 -0.27 -22.14 -7.76
C GLU A 20 -0.37 -21.74 -6.29
N ASN A 21 -0.73 -22.69 -5.41
CA ASN A 21 -0.77 -22.45 -3.96
C ASN A 21 0.59 -22.04 -3.37
N ASN A 22 1.73 -22.49 -3.92
CA ASN A 22 3.05 -22.05 -3.49
C ASN A 22 3.29 -20.60 -3.86
N ILE A 23 2.85 -20.20 -5.06
CA ILE A 23 2.93 -18.81 -5.54
C ILE A 23 2.03 -17.89 -4.71
N GLN A 24 0.79 -18.32 -4.45
CA GLN A 24 -0.15 -17.59 -3.58
C GLN A 24 0.46 -17.35 -2.19
N GLN A 25 1.05 -18.39 -1.59
CA GLN A 25 1.69 -18.26 -0.27
C GLN A 25 2.88 -17.32 -0.31
N PHE A 26 3.74 -17.45 -1.32
CA PHE A 26 4.92 -16.60 -1.48
C PHE A 26 4.52 -15.11 -1.61
N ILE A 27 3.51 -14.81 -2.44
CA ILE A 27 3.00 -13.44 -2.61
C ILE A 27 2.37 -12.93 -1.31
N PHE A 28 1.62 -13.77 -0.60
CA PHE A 28 0.96 -13.41 0.64
C PHE A 28 1.97 -13.04 1.74
N ASP A 29 3.07 -13.80 1.83
CA ASP A 29 4.14 -13.56 2.80
C ASP A 29 5.07 -12.41 2.39
N ASN A 30 5.11 -12.07 1.09
CA ASN A 30 6.00 -11.07 0.50
C ASN A 30 5.25 -10.10 -0.42
N PRO A 31 4.24 -9.35 0.05
CA PRO A 31 3.38 -8.53 -0.81
C PRO A 31 4.12 -7.47 -1.64
N GLN A 32 5.29 -7.02 -1.16
CA GLN A 32 6.14 -6.04 -1.85
C GLN A 32 6.63 -6.51 -3.23
N VAL A 33 6.64 -7.83 -3.49
CA VAL A 33 7.10 -8.37 -4.78
C VAL A 33 6.19 -7.97 -5.95
N LEU A 34 4.92 -7.64 -5.66
CA LEU A 34 3.96 -7.20 -6.68
C LEU A 34 4.24 -5.80 -7.23
N GLY A 35 5.04 -4.98 -6.52
CA GLY A 35 5.32 -3.60 -6.93
C GLY A 35 4.09 -2.68 -6.91
N LEU A 36 3.09 -2.99 -6.09
CA LEU A 36 1.84 -2.23 -5.95
C LEU A 36 1.83 -1.30 -4.71
N GLY A 37 3.00 -1.01 -4.15
CA GLY A 37 3.13 -0.21 -2.92
C GLY A 37 3.08 -1.06 -1.65
N ASP A 38 2.80 -0.40 -0.53
CA ASP A 38 2.75 -1.05 0.79
C ASP A 38 1.40 -1.74 1.00
N LEU A 39 1.31 -2.99 0.56
CA LEU A 39 0.12 -3.82 0.76
C LEU A 39 0.21 -4.62 2.05
N THR A 40 -0.92 -4.75 2.74
CA THR A 40 -1.11 -5.63 3.90
C THR A 40 -1.95 -6.82 3.50
N PRO A 41 -1.47 -8.06 3.67
CA PRO A 41 -2.26 -9.25 3.44
C PRO A 41 -3.47 -9.29 4.38
N ILE A 42 -4.67 -9.59 3.84
CA ILE A 42 -5.91 -9.72 4.61
C ILE A 42 -6.32 -11.18 4.68
N ARG A 43 -6.42 -11.86 3.54
CA ARG A 43 -6.87 -13.25 3.48
C ARG A 43 -6.45 -13.95 2.20
N ARG A 44 -6.14 -15.25 2.30
CA ARG A 44 -5.99 -16.17 1.15
C ARG A 44 -7.22 -17.06 1.02
N GLU A 45 -7.45 -17.57 -0.20
CA GLU A 45 -8.49 -18.54 -0.51
C GLU A 45 -9.85 -18.14 0.07
N LYS A 46 -10.24 -16.88 -0.13
CA LYS A 46 -11.48 -16.32 0.41
C LYS A 46 -12.68 -16.83 -0.37
N THR A 47 -13.52 -17.65 0.27
CA THR A 47 -14.76 -18.17 -0.33
C THR A 47 -15.67 -17.03 -0.80
N GLN A 48 -16.15 -17.14 -2.02
CA GLN A 48 -17.05 -16.19 -2.65
C GLN A 48 -18.51 -16.70 -2.63
N PRO A 49 -19.53 -15.80 -2.60
CA PRO A 49 -20.93 -16.20 -2.59
C PRO A 49 -21.38 -16.99 -3.82
N SER A 50 -20.72 -16.76 -4.96
CA SER A 50 -20.99 -17.44 -6.24
C SER A 50 -20.40 -18.86 -6.32
N GLY A 51 -19.70 -19.27 -5.32
CA GLY A 51 -18.94 -20.51 -5.34
C GLY A 51 -17.51 -20.34 -5.75
N GLY A 52 -16.51 -20.74 -5.52
CA GLY A 52 -15.11 -20.46 -5.83
C GLY A 52 -14.43 -19.67 -4.71
N ARG A 53 -13.20 -19.32 -4.93
CA ARG A 53 -12.36 -18.68 -3.93
C ARG A 53 -11.45 -17.66 -4.58
N LEU A 54 -11.47 -16.45 -4.03
CA LEU A 54 -10.51 -15.41 -4.37
C LEU A 54 -9.14 -15.82 -3.82
N ASP A 55 -8.13 -15.84 -4.66
CA ASP A 55 -6.81 -16.34 -4.31
C ASP A 55 -6.18 -15.53 -3.17
N ILE A 56 -6.11 -14.20 -3.33
CA ILE A 56 -5.54 -13.32 -2.31
C ILE A 56 -6.34 -12.01 -2.22
N LEU A 57 -6.66 -11.61 -1.00
CA LEU A 57 -7.18 -10.29 -0.68
C LEU A 57 -6.12 -9.53 0.12
N MET A 58 -5.76 -8.32 -0.36
CA MET A 58 -4.85 -7.40 0.32
C MET A 58 -5.51 -6.02 0.48
N GLY A 59 -4.92 -5.16 1.29
CA GLY A 59 -5.34 -3.77 1.44
C GLY A 59 -4.15 -2.84 1.54
N ASP A 60 -4.36 -1.57 1.16
CA ASP A 60 -3.38 -0.51 1.36
C ASP A 60 -3.80 0.47 2.47
N ASP A 61 -2.97 1.47 2.72
CA ASP A 61 -3.24 2.51 3.72
C ASP A 61 -4.26 3.55 3.27
N ASN A 62 -4.73 3.48 2.01
CA ASN A 62 -5.73 4.38 1.46
C ASN A 62 -7.13 3.78 1.48
N ASP A 63 -7.34 2.71 2.26
CA ASP A 63 -8.58 1.94 2.32
C ASP A 63 -8.96 1.30 0.98
N THR A 64 -7.97 1.05 0.09
CA THR A 64 -8.17 0.29 -1.13
C THR A 64 -7.93 -1.19 -0.86
N ARG A 65 -8.83 -2.04 -1.31
CA ARG A 65 -8.69 -3.48 -1.34
C ARG A 65 -8.26 -3.94 -2.72
N TYR A 66 -7.37 -4.92 -2.75
CA TYR A 66 -6.85 -5.52 -3.97
C TYR A 66 -7.30 -6.98 -4.01
N GLU A 67 -8.17 -7.27 -4.95
CA GLU A 67 -8.67 -8.61 -5.25
C GLU A 67 -7.76 -9.24 -6.30
N ILE A 68 -6.89 -10.16 -5.86
CA ILE A 68 -5.82 -10.73 -6.68
C ILE A 68 -6.17 -12.15 -7.06
N GLU A 69 -6.24 -12.39 -8.38
CA GLU A 69 -6.39 -13.70 -9.00
C GLU A 69 -5.13 -14.08 -9.74
N ILE A 70 -4.66 -15.30 -9.53
CA ILE A 70 -3.40 -15.83 -10.06
C ILE A 70 -3.69 -17.00 -10.99
N GLN A 71 -3.02 -17.02 -12.15
CA GLN A 71 -3.06 -18.14 -13.06
C GLN A 71 -1.67 -18.53 -13.52
N LEU A 72 -1.33 -19.80 -13.41
CA LEU A 72 -0.12 -20.34 -14.03
C LEU A 72 -0.34 -20.54 -15.53
N GLY A 73 0.65 -20.13 -16.32
CA GLY A 73 0.57 -20.12 -17.78
C GLY A 73 -0.10 -18.85 -18.32
N ALA A 74 -0.74 -18.98 -19.49
CA ALA A 74 -1.38 -17.86 -20.16
C ALA A 74 -2.77 -17.56 -19.54
N THR A 75 -3.09 -16.26 -19.45
CA THR A 75 -4.45 -15.80 -19.09
C THR A 75 -5.47 -16.36 -20.08
N ASP A 76 -6.61 -16.79 -19.58
CA ASP A 76 -7.77 -17.24 -20.36
C ASP A 76 -9.04 -16.44 -19.99
N PRO A 77 -10.15 -16.60 -20.75
CA PRO A 77 -11.40 -15.89 -20.46
C PRO A 77 -11.95 -16.15 -19.06
N SER A 78 -11.83 -17.39 -18.54
CA SER A 78 -12.33 -17.74 -17.22
C SER A 78 -11.61 -17.00 -16.12
N HIS A 79 -10.29 -16.81 -16.26
CA HIS A 79 -9.48 -16.04 -15.31
C HIS A 79 -9.94 -14.58 -15.25
N ILE A 80 -10.12 -13.94 -16.41
CA ILE A 80 -10.59 -12.55 -16.48
C ILE A 80 -11.99 -12.42 -15.86
N ILE A 81 -12.90 -13.35 -16.17
CA ILE A 81 -14.27 -13.35 -15.65
C ILE A 81 -14.27 -13.50 -14.14
N ARG A 82 -13.51 -14.46 -13.59
CA ARG A 82 -13.43 -14.66 -12.13
C ARG A 82 -12.88 -13.43 -11.42
N THR A 83 -11.84 -12.82 -11.96
CA THR A 83 -11.23 -11.62 -11.36
C THR A 83 -12.28 -10.49 -11.25
N ILE A 84 -13.05 -10.25 -12.32
CA ILE A 84 -14.09 -9.21 -12.34
C ILE A 84 -15.24 -9.58 -11.40
N GLU A 85 -15.67 -10.83 -11.39
CA GLU A 85 -16.74 -11.31 -10.53
C GLU A 85 -16.38 -11.16 -9.04
N TYR A 86 -15.17 -11.55 -8.66
CA TYR A 86 -14.75 -11.50 -7.25
C TYR A 86 -14.52 -10.06 -6.78
N TRP A 87 -13.98 -9.20 -7.65
CA TRP A 87 -13.92 -7.77 -7.41
C TRP A 87 -15.33 -7.16 -7.18
N ASP A 88 -16.31 -7.47 -8.01
CA ASP A 88 -17.68 -6.95 -7.88
C ASP A 88 -18.36 -7.48 -6.61
N ASN A 89 -18.15 -8.76 -6.25
CA ASN A 89 -18.63 -9.36 -5.02
C ASN A 89 -18.06 -8.66 -3.78
N GLU A 90 -16.74 -8.42 -3.75
CA GLU A 90 -16.09 -7.74 -2.63
C GLU A 90 -16.54 -6.28 -2.53
N ARG A 91 -16.65 -5.57 -3.64
CA ARG A 91 -17.13 -4.20 -3.71
C ARG A 91 -18.56 -4.05 -3.20
N LYS A 92 -19.45 -4.95 -3.58
CA LYS A 92 -20.85 -4.96 -3.11
C LYS A 92 -20.95 -5.28 -1.62
N ARG A 93 -20.09 -6.18 -1.14
CA ARG A 93 -20.11 -6.61 0.26
C ARG A 93 -19.46 -5.60 1.21
N TYR A 94 -18.49 -4.84 0.73
CA TYR A 94 -17.71 -3.89 1.53
C TYR A 94 -17.59 -2.52 0.84
N PRO A 95 -18.71 -1.84 0.60
CA PRO A 95 -18.76 -0.60 -0.19
C PRO A 95 -18.06 0.59 0.48
N GLN A 96 -17.60 0.44 1.72
CA GLN A 96 -16.82 1.46 2.44
C GLN A 96 -15.35 1.54 2.02
N TYR A 97 -14.86 0.56 1.25
CA TYR A 97 -13.50 0.52 0.71
C TYR A 97 -13.49 0.84 -0.77
N ASP A 98 -12.39 1.36 -1.27
CA ASP A 98 -12.09 1.33 -2.70
C ASP A 98 -11.62 -0.08 -3.08
N HIS A 99 -11.91 -0.51 -4.30
CA HIS A 99 -11.62 -1.87 -4.75
C HIS A 99 -10.85 -1.85 -6.07
N CYS A 100 -9.80 -2.67 -6.18
CA CYS A 100 -8.98 -2.81 -7.37
C CYS A 100 -8.78 -4.30 -7.71
N ALA A 101 -9.26 -4.69 -8.89
CA ALA A 101 -9.04 -6.03 -9.42
C ALA A 101 -7.58 -6.19 -9.88
N VAL A 102 -6.95 -7.33 -9.57
CA VAL A 102 -5.56 -7.60 -9.98
C VAL A 102 -5.48 -8.96 -10.64
N ILE A 103 -5.07 -8.98 -11.90
CA ILE A 103 -4.79 -10.20 -12.66
C ILE A 103 -3.29 -10.48 -12.64
N VAL A 104 -2.91 -11.67 -12.21
CA VAL A 104 -1.51 -12.16 -12.27
C VAL A 104 -1.44 -13.40 -13.13
N ALA A 105 -0.60 -13.39 -14.19
CA ALA A 105 -0.39 -14.56 -15.03
C ALA A 105 1.05 -14.62 -15.56
N GLU A 106 1.54 -15.82 -15.94
CA GLU A 106 2.86 -15.95 -16.59
C GLU A 106 2.88 -15.30 -17.97
N GLU A 107 1.74 -15.30 -18.66
CA GLU A 107 1.61 -14.71 -20.00
C GLU A 107 0.24 -14.01 -20.15
N ILE A 108 0.28 -12.74 -20.52
CA ILE A 108 -0.90 -11.97 -20.93
C ILE A 108 -0.74 -11.65 -22.41
N THR A 109 -1.45 -12.43 -23.26
CA THR A 109 -1.37 -12.25 -24.71
C THR A 109 -1.95 -10.92 -25.15
N GLY A 110 -1.50 -10.38 -26.30
CA GLY A 110 -2.00 -9.11 -26.83
C GLY A 110 -3.52 -9.05 -26.98
N ARG A 111 -4.17 -10.19 -27.30
CA ARG A 111 -5.64 -10.30 -27.34
C ARG A 111 -6.27 -10.01 -25.99
N PHE A 112 -5.80 -10.63 -24.93
CA PHE A 112 -6.36 -10.44 -23.59
C PHE A 112 -5.94 -9.11 -22.98
N MET A 113 -4.77 -8.60 -23.31
CA MET A 113 -4.34 -7.27 -22.92
C MET A 113 -5.33 -6.20 -23.41
N ASN A 114 -5.76 -6.27 -24.68
CA ASN A 114 -6.77 -5.36 -25.23
C ASN A 114 -8.11 -5.47 -24.49
N VAL A 115 -8.56 -6.69 -24.19
CA VAL A 115 -9.81 -6.92 -23.45
C VAL A 115 -9.73 -6.34 -22.03
N ILE A 116 -8.63 -6.60 -21.32
CA ILE A 116 -8.41 -6.08 -19.96
C ILE A 116 -8.37 -4.56 -19.98
N GLN A 117 -7.73 -3.93 -20.97
CA GLN A 117 -7.71 -2.48 -21.11
C GLN A 117 -9.11 -1.87 -21.33
N LEU A 118 -9.99 -2.54 -22.08
CA LEU A 118 -11.37 -2.10 -22.24
C LEU A 118 -12.15 -2.12 -20.92
N PHE A 119 -11.96 -3.14 -20.11
CA PHE A 119 -12.58 -3.19 -18.77
C PHE A 119 -12.00 -2.14 -17.82
N ASN A 120 -10.71 -1.83 -17.92
CA ASN A 120 -10.00 -0.89 -17.04
C ASN A 120 -10.58 0.55 -17.10
N GLY A 121 -11.29 0.91 -18.15
CA GLY A 121 -12.06 2.17 -18.23
C GLY A 121 -13.30 2.22 -17.32
N SER A 122 -13.75 1.06 -16.81
CA SER A 122 -14.97 0.96 -15.97
C SER A 122 -14.71 0.27 -14.63
N ILE A 123 -13.64 -0.50 -14.54
CA ILE A 123 -13.22 -1.29 -13.38
C ILE A 123 -11.78 -0.91 -13.06
N PRO A 124 -11.45 -0.44 -11.85
CA PRO A 124 -10.06 -0.28 -11.45
C PRO A 124 -9.35 -1.63 -11.54
N LEU A 125 -8.49 -1.81 -12.56
CA LEU A 125 -7.89 -3.09 -12.88
C LEU A 125 -6.40 -2.95 -13.17
N ILE A 126 -5.60 -3.83 -12.56
CA ILE A 126 -4.16 -3.95 -12.77
C ILE A 126 -3.87 -5.33 -13.35
N ALA A 127 -2.97 -5.40 -14.31
CA ALA A 127 -2.46 -6.67 -14.81
C ALA A 127 -0.95 -6.78 -14.61
N LEU A 128 -0.54 -7.87 -13.96
CA LEU A 128 0.86 -8.20 -13.67
C LEU A 128 1.26 -9.44 -14.45
N GLN A 129 2.34 -9.34 -15.20
CA GLN A 129 2.96 -10.52 -15.81
C GLN A 129 4.04 -11.04 -14.88
N MET A 130 3.89 -12.30 -14.46
CA MET A 130 4.81 -13.01 -13.59
C MET A 130 5.83 -13.78 -14.42
N GLN A 131 7.09 -13.73 -14.04
CA GLN A 131 8.16 -14.52 -14.64
C GLN A 131 8.92 -15.27 -13.54
N ALA A 132 9.30 -16.52 -13.85
CA ALA A 132 10.14 -17.33 -13.01
C ALA A 132 11.45 -17.64 -13.71
N VAL A 133 12.56 -17.45 -12.99
CA VAL A 133 13.91 -17.80 -13.47
C VAL A 133 14.64 -18.63 -12.43
N LYS A 134 15.42 -19.59 -12.88
CA LYS A 134 16.31 -20.39 -12.03
C LYS A 134 17.71 -19.80 -12.04
N ILE A 135 18.23 -19.55 -10.85
CA ILE A 135 19.58 -19.07 -10.61
C ILE A 135 20.25 -20.01 -9.61
N GLY A 136 21.18 -20.85 -10.09
CA GLY A 136 21.75 -21.93 -9.25
C GLY A 136 20.68 -22.95 -8.86
N GLY A 137 20.42 -23.11 -7.56
CA GLY A 137 19.40 -24.00 -7.01
C GLY A 137 18.05 -23.33 -6.72
N ASP A 138 17.98 -21.99 -6.79
CA ASP A 138 16.82 -21.20 -6.35
C ASP A 138 15.99 -20.72 -7.54
N ILE A 139 14.69 -20.49 -7.29
CA ILE A 139 13.77 -19.91 -8.26
C ILE A 139 13.42 -18.51 -7.79
N GLN A 140 13.71 -17.54 -8.63
CA GLN A 140 13.34 -16.15 -8.44
C GLN A 140 12.06 -15.83 -9.22
N LEU A 141 11.09 -15.21 -8.55
CA LEU A 141 9.91 -14.64 -9.19
C LEU A 141 10.10 -13.15 -9.40
N SER A 142 9.65 -12.66 -10.53
CA SER A 142 9.55 -11.24 -10.84
C SER A 142 8.16 -10.92 -11.39
N PHE A 143 7.66 -9.72 -11.07
CA PHE A 143 6.35 -9.26 -11.48
C PHE A 143 6.50 -7.93 -12.22
N VAL A 144 5.93 -7.88 -13.43
CA VAL A 144 5.96 -6.68 -14.27
C VAL A 144 4.54 -6.18 -14.46
N LYS A 145 4.27 -4.95 -14.08
CA LYS A 145 2.98 -4.32 -14.33
C LYS A 145 2.86 -3.99 -15.82
N VAL A 146 1.97 -4.70 -16.53
CA VAL A 146 1.72 -4.52 -17.96
C VAL A 146 0.50 -3.65 -18.24
N ILE A 147 -0.44 -3.59 -17.30
CA ILE A 147 -1.56 -2.65 -17.32
C ILE A 147 -1.69 -2.06 -15.91
N ASP A 148 -1.75 -0.74 -15.83
CA ASP A 148 -2.07 -0.02 -14.59
C ASP A 148 -3.52 0.42 -14.58
N ARG A 149 -4.11 0.61 -13.40
CA ARG A 149 -5.44 1.19 -13.27
C ARG A 149 -5.47 2.56 -13.95
N ILE A 150 -6.48 2.77 -14.78
CA ILE A 150 -6.76 4.11 -15.29
C ILE A 150 -7.32 4.92 -14.12
N SER A 151 -6.64 5.98 -13.72
CA SER A 151 -7.29 7.04 -12.96
C SER A 151 -8.37 7.59 -13.88
N LEU A 152 -9.63 7.16 -13.66
CA LEU A 152 -10.77 7.83 -14.28
C LEU A 152 -10.67 9.28 -13.83
N GLY A 153 -10.53 10.20 -14.79
CA GLY A 153 -10.18 11.58 -14.52
C GLY A 153 -11.00 12.15 -13.39
N THR A 154 -10.33 12.54 -12.35
CA THR A 154 -10.75 13.72 -11.61
C THR A 154 -10.79 14.83 -12.65
N ASP A 155 -11.89 15.58 -12.71
CA ASP A 155 -12.05 16.69 -13.64
C ASP A 155 -10.74 17.45 -13.80
N GLU A 156 -10.40 17.89 -15.02
CA GLU A 156 -9.14 18.60 -15.30
C GLU A 156 -8.89 19.77 -14.32
N GLU A 157 -9.94 20.27 -13.66
CA GLU A 157 -9.88 21.25 -12.58
C GLU A 157 -9.22 20.72 -11.29
N GLU A 158 -9.36 19.42 -10.94
CA GLU A 158 -8.67 18.85 -9.76
C GLU A 158 -7.17 18.61 -10.00
N GLU A 159 -6.73 18.41 -11.25
CA GLU A 159 -5.31 18.30 -11.56
C GLU A 159 -4.58 19.65 -11.47
N THR A 160 -5.28 20.75 -11.59
CA THR A 160 -4.73 22.12 -11.53
C THR A 160 -4.74 22.70 -10.12
N GLU A 161 -5.54 22.18 -9.17
CA GLU A 161 -5.49 22.65 -7.78
C GLU A 161 -4.14 22.30 -7.12
N PRO A 162 -3.43 23.30 -6.58
CA PRO A 162 -2.23 23.03 -5.80
C PRO A 162 -2.59 22.18 -4.58
N ALA A 163 -1.77 21.17 -4.29
CA ALA A 163 -1.92 20.39 -3.07
C ALA A 163 -1.45 21.25 -1.88
N ASP A 164 -2.34 22.07 -1.39
CA ASP A 164 -2.13 22.97 -0.25
C ASP A 164 -3.06 22.60 0.92
N ARG A 165 -3.12 23.47 1.92
CA ARG A 165 -4.00 23.30 3.05
C ARG A 165 -5.47 23.27 2.65
N ASN A 166 -5.91 24.15 1.73
CA ASN A 166 -7.30 24.22 1.30
C ASN A 166 -7.76 22.92 0.61
N TYR A 167 -6.85 22.32 -0.18
CA TYR A 167 -7.08 20.99 -0.77
C TYR A 167 -7.40 19.94 0.30
N TRP A 168 -6.64 19.93 1.41
CA TRP A 168 -6.86 18.97 2.48
C TRP A 168 -8.06 19.29 3.36
N GLU A 169 -8.41 20.57 3.56
CA GLU A 169 -9.63 20.99 4.25
C GLU A 169 -10.91 20.48 3.56
N LYS A 170 -10.91 20.41 2.22
CA LYS A 170 -12.00 19.82 1.45
C LYS A 170 -12.09 18.30 1.61
N LYS A 171 -10.94 17.61 1.81
CA LYS A 171 -10.86 16.14 1.87
C LYS A 171 -10.94 15.56 3.28
N SER A 172 -10.56 16.31 4.29
CA SER A 172 -10.47 15.84 5.68
C SER A 172 -11.05 16.84 6.66
N ALA A 173 -12.06 16.40 7.42
CA ALA A 173 -12.64 17.21 8.50
C ALA A 173 -11.73 17.35 9.72
N VAL A 174 -10.59 16.65 9.74
CA VAL A 174 -9.69 16.56 10.90
C VAL A 174 -8.25 16.99 10.58
N ILE A 175 -8.07 17.79 9.54
CA ILE A 175 -6.73 18.31 9.17
C ILE A 175 -6.10 19.14 10.31
N GLU A 176 -6.89 19.74 11.15
CA GLU A 176 -6.45 20.49 12.33
C GLU A 176 -5.67 19.63 13.34
N PHE A 177 -5.85 18.28 13.35
CA PHE A 177 -5.04 17.39 14.19
C PHE A 177 -3.56 17.42 13.75
N VAL A 178 -3.32 17.55 12.45
CA VAL A 178 -1.96 17.70 11.91
C VAL A 178 -1.33 18.99 12.40
N ASP A 179 -2.11 20.10 12.44
CA ASP A 179 -1.62 21.39 12.93
C ASP A 179 -1.31 21.36 14.42
N ALA A 180 -2.14 20.67 15.22
CA ALA A 180 -1.91 20.52 16.65
C ALA A 180 -0.60 19.77 16.92
N ILE A 181 -0.36 18.67 16.21
CA ILE A 181 0.86 17.87 16.35
C ILE A 181 2.09 18.66 15.91
N ILE A 182 2.05 19.28 14.72
CA ILE A 182 3.22 20.02 14.21
C ILE A 182 3.56 21.22 15.08
N LYS A 183 2.57 21.89 15.67
CA LYS A 183 2.79 23.00 16.60
C LYS A 183 3.66 22.59 17.80
N ASP A 184 3.48 21.38 18.29
CA ASP A 184 4.32 20.85 19.36
C ASP A 184 5.69 20.41 18.83
N VAL A 185 5.75 19.77 17.66
CA VAL A 185 7.00 19.32 17.04
C VAL A 185 7.96 20.49 16.77
N VAL A 186 7.48 21.62 16.29
CA VAL A 186 8.34 22.77 15.97
C VAL A 186 8.95 23.44 17.20
N GLN A 187 8.44 23.16 18.42
CA GLN A 187 9.02 23.68 19.67
C GLN A 187 10.39 23.05 19.94
N TYR A 188 10.59 21.78 19.59
CA TYR A 188 11.87 21.08 19.78
C TYR A 188 12.59 20.76 18.45
N ALA A 189 11.93 20.98 17.33
CA ALA A 189 12.48 20.82 15.98
C ALA A 189 12.23 22.11 15.15
N PRO A 190 12.89 23.24 15.46
CA PRO A 190 12.62 24.50 14.79
C PRO A 190 13.02 24.47 13.31
N GLY A 191 12.27 25.23 12.52
CA GLY A 191 12.53 25.38 11.07
C GLY A 191 11.90 24.32 10.19
N PHE A 192 11.14 23.37 10.77
CA PHE A 192 10.27 22.48 10.00
C PHE A 192 8.92 23.14 9.72
N GLU A 193 8.43 22.92 8.51
CA GLU A 193 7.11 23.37 8.05
C GLU A 193 6.37 22.24 7.36
N LEU A 194 5.03 22.31 7.34
CA LEU A 194 4.21 21.34 6.63
C LEU A 194 4.41 21.47 5.11
N LYS A 195 4.62 20.33 4.46
CA LYS A 195 4.66 20.21 3.01
C LYS A 195 3.48 19.37 2.55
N TYR A 196 2.51 20.00 1.93
CA TYR A 196 1.34 19.35 1.41
C TYR A 196 1.63 18.66 0.09
N ASN A 197 1.25 17.38 -0.02
CA ASN A 197 1.24 16.58 -1.23
C ASN A 197 -0.18 16.04 -1.44
N ARG A 198 -0.51 15.51 -2.61
CA ARG A 198 -1.86 14.99 -2.89
C ARG A 198 -2.23 13.76 -2.07
N GLU A 199 -1.25 12.96 -1.64
CA GLU A 199 -1.44 11.69 -0.94
C GLU A 199 -1.16 11.76 0.56
N TYR A 200 -0.35 12.72 0.99
CA TYR A 200 0.06 12.89 2.38
C TYR A 200 0.51 14.32 2.68
N VAL A 201 0.52 14.66 3.95
CA VAL A 201 1.12 15.88 4.46
C VAL A 201 2.44 15.51 5.12
N GLY A 202 3.54 15.95 4.52
CA GLY A 202 4.89 15.71 5.02
C GLY A 202 5.52 16.92 5.69
N LEU A 203 6.82 16.86 5.91
CA LEU A 203 7.62 17.95 6.46
C LEU A 203 8.69 18.41 5.46
N ALA A 204 9.02 19.69 5.55
CA ALA A 204 10.17 20.27 4.88
C ALA A 204 10.95 21.16 5.84
N LYS A 205 12.28 21.26 5.64
CA LYS A 205 13.17 22.22 6.29
C LYS A 205 13.99 22.91 5.19
N ASN A 206 13.99 24.22 5.17
CA ASN A 206 14.68 25.00 4.12
C ASN A 206 14.30 24.58 2.70
N ARG A 207 13.00 24.36 2.43
CA ARG A 207 12.43 23.87 1.16
C ARG A 207 12.84 22.45 0.76
N THR A 208 13.64 21.76 1.57
CA THR A 208 14.04 20.36 1.33
C THR A 208 13.11 19.43 2.09
N THR A 209 12.55 18.44 1.40
CA THR A 209 11.67 17.44 2.02
C THR A 209 12.44 16.63 3.06
N SER A 210 11.90 16.54 4.28
CA SER A 210 12.47 15.76 5.38
C SER A 210 11.36 15.04 6.14
N ASN A 211 10.86 13.95 5.56
CA ASN A 211 9.74 13.18 6.08
C ASN A 211 10.22 12.10 7.08
N PHE A 212 10.73 12.50 8.24
CA PHE A 212 10.94 11.57 9.36
C PHE A 212 9.61 11.19 10.01
N ILE A 213 8.65 12.09 9.94
CA ILE A 213 7.23 11.82 10.14
C ILE A 213 6.44 12.33 8.93
N TYR A 214 5.27 11.79 8.73
CA TYR A 214 4.29 12.33 7.79
C TYR A 214 2.88 11.90 8.20
N PHE A 215 1.89 12.58 7.65
CA PHE A 215 0.49 12.39 8.00
C PHE A 215 -0.29 11.96 6.77
N LYS A 216 -1.23 11.04 6.93
CA LYS A 216 -2.26 10.74 5.93
C LYS A 216 -3.63 11.05 6.53
N PRO A 217 -4.13 12.29 6.35
CA PRO A 217 -5.47 12.64 6.81
C PRO A 217 -6.52 11.86 6.02
N LYS A 218 -7.50 11.32 6.74
CA LYS A 218 -8.70 10.66 6.21
C LYS A 218 -9.92 11.53 6.55
N LYS A 219 -11.11 11.15 6.10
CA LYS A 219 -12.33 11.96 6.36
C LYS A 219 -12.57 12.25 7.84
N LYS A 220 -12.26 11.29 8.74
CA LYS A 220 -12.61 11.36 10.18
C LYS A 220 -11.46 11.08 11.14
N PHE A 221 -10.27 10.80 10.65
CA PHE A 221 -9.08 10.49 11.46
C PHE A 221 -7.81 10.79 10.68
N VAL A 222 -6.67 10.81 11.37
CA VAL A 222 -5.36 11.00 10.77
C VAL A 222 -4.49 9.79 11.10
N TYR A 223 -3.79 9.25 10.10
CA TYR A 223 -2.65 8.38 10.36
C TYR A 223 -1.39 9.23 10.50
N LEU A 224 -0.72 9.10 11.62
CA LEU A 224 0.64 9.59 11.84
C LEU A 224 1.62 8.44 11.57
N TYR A 225 2.60 8.69 10.73
CA TYR A 225 3.70 7.77 10.47
C TYR A 225 4.99 8.31 11.07
N THR A 226 5.66 7.50 11.90
CA THR A 226 6.97 7.82 12.50
C THR A 226 8.02 6.83 11.98
N LYS A 227 8.99 7.33 11.22
CA LYS A 227 9.99 6.50 10.53
C LYS A 227 11.15 6.12 11.45
N CYS A 228 10.93 5.14 12.29
CA CYS A 228 11.96 4.55 13.15
C CYS A 228 11.90 3.01 13.08
N PRO A 229 12.99 2.30 13.41
CA PRO A 229 13.02 0.85 13.44
C PRO A 229 12.02 0.27 14.44
N GLU A 230 11.47 -0.89 14.10
CA GLU A 230 10.67 -1.66 15.05
C GLU A 230 11.56 -2.20 16.18
N THR A 231 11.11 -2.03 17.41
CA THR A 231 11.72 -2.66 18.58
C THR A 231 10.62 -3.20 19.51
N PRO A 232 10.91 -4.27 20.29
CA PRO A 232 9.95 -4.81 21.24
C PRO A 232 9.44 -3.77 22.24
N GLU A 233 10.33 -2.91 22.73
CA GLU A 233 10.01 -1.88 23.73
C GLU A 233 9.04 -0.83 23.18
N ARG A 234 9.24 -0.42 21.91
CA ARG A 234 8.34 0.52 21.23
C ARG A 234 6.96 -0.10 21.00
N SER A 235 6.93 -1.32 20.51
CA SER A 235 5.68 -2.05 20.26
C SER A 235 4.91 -2.25 21.56
N GLU A 236 5.58 -2.67 22.64
CA GLU A 236 4.96 -2.81 23.96
C GLU A 236 4.42 -1.49 24.52
N SER A 237 5.13 -0.38 24.30
CA SER A 237 4.66 0.94 24.75
C SER A 237 3.38 1.38 24.05
N LEU A 238 3.23 1.04 22.76
CA LEU A 238 2.00 1.30 22.02
C LEU A 238 0.89 0.31 22.38
N ASP A 239 1.20 -0.96 22.63
CA ASP A 239 0.23 -1.96 23.11
C ASP A 239 -0.37 -1.58 24.47
N ASN A 240 0.41 -0.93 25.33
CA ASN A 240 -0.05 -0.42 26.62
C ASN A 240 -0.84 0.90 26.51
N SER A 241 -0.92 1.49 25.33
CA SER A 241 -1.72 2.68 25.04
C SER A 241 -3.12 2.30 24.55
N ASN A 242 -4.00 3.28 24.43
CA ASN A 242 -5.32 3.11 23.82
C ASN A 242 -5.34 3.45 22.32
N LEU A 243 -4.15 3.58 21.68
CA LEU A 243 -4.01 3.94 20.28
C LEU A 243 -4.09 2.70 19.38
N GLU A 244 -4.77 2.84 18.26
CA GLU A 244 -4.67 1.85 17.18
C GLU A 244 -3.37 2.08 16.41
N TRP A 245 -2.55 1.06 16.28
CA TRP A 245 -1.27 1.16 15.58
C TRP A 245 -0.89 -0.12 14.84
N ILE A 246 0.01 0.00 13.88
CA ILE A 246 0.72 -1.12 13.25
C ILE A 246 2.13 -0.68 12.86
N TYR A 247 3.06 -1.63 12.78
CA TYR A 247 4.36 -1.40 12.15
C TYR A 247 4.30 -1.76 10.66
N ARG A 248 4.83 -0.88 9.83
CA ARG A 248 4.91 -1.04 8.38
C ARG A 248 6.35 -1.30 7.98
N SER A 249 6.69 -2.57 7.75
CA SER A 249 8.07 -2.99 7.43
C SER A 249 8.58 -2.38 6.11
N GLY A 250 7.73 -2.21 5.10
CA GLY A 250 8.08 -1.60 3.81
C GLY A 250 8.51 -0.14 3.94
N SER A 251 7.81 0.66 4.72
CA SER A 251 8.16 2.07 4.98
C SER A 251 9.08 2.26 6.20
N ARG A 252 9.34 1.20 6.97
CA ARG A 252 10.04 1.21 8.26
C ARG A 252 9.48 2.28 9.20
N ALA A 253 8.17 2.24 9.38
CA ALA A 253 7.47 3.24 10.17
C ALA A 253 6.37 2.62 11.04
N TYR A 254 6.19 3.15 12.24
CA TYR A 254 4.96 2.95 12.99
C TYR A 254 3.87 3.84 12.41
N ARG A 255 2.72 3.25 12.13
CA ARG A 255 1.51 3.96 11.76
C ARG A 255 0.58 4.00 12.97
N ILE A 256 0.32 5.19 13.47
CA ILE A 256 -0.52 5.44 14.64
C ILE A 256 -1.78 6.16 14.15
N LYS A 257 -2.96 5.64 14.53
CA LYS A 257 -4.24 6.25 14.18
C LYS A 257 -4.68 7.23 15.28
N ILE A 258 -5.02 8.44 14.87
CA ILE A 258 -5.55 9.51 15.72
C ILE A 258 -6.96 9.81 15.25
N SER A 259 -7.94 9.29 15.98
CA SER A 259 -9.37 9.41 15.64
C SER A 259 -10.02 10.65 16.26
N LYS A 260 -9.47 11.13 17.38
CA LYS A 260 -9.88 12.33 18.08
C LYS A 260 -8.64 13.07 18.55
N ILE A 261 -8.73 14.37 18.74
CA ILE A 261 -7.58 15.15 19.20
C ILE A 261 -7.15 14.74 20.61
N GLU A 262 -8.07 14.24 21.43
CA GLU A 262 -7.79 13.70 22.75
C GLU A 262 -6.90 12.46 22.70
N ASP A 263 -6.93 11.67 21.62
CA ASP A 263 -6.03 10.53 21.44
C ASP A 263 -4.57 11.00 21.41
N TYR A 264 -4.31 12.12 20.75
CA TYR A 264 -2.99 12.74 20.75
C TYR A 264 -2.66 13.36 22.12
N GLN A 265 -3.58 14.15 22.68
CA GLN A 265 -3.35 14.88 23.93
C GLN A 265 -3.07 13.93 25.11
N ASN A 266 -3.84 12.84 25.20
CA ASN A 266 -3.70 11.85 26.27
C ASN A 266 -2.45 10.97 26.13
N ASN A 267 -1.89 10.86 24.92
CA ASN A 267 -0.70 10.07 24.61
C ASN A 267 0.46 10.95 24.12
N LYS A 268 0.44 12.25 24.45
CA LYS A 268 1.39 13.23 23.91
C LYS A 268 2.85 12.84 24.12
N GLU A 269 3.24 12.50 25.34
CA GLU A 269 4.60 12.11 25.67
C GLU A 269 5.05 10.86 24.91
N LEU A 270 4.17 9.89 24.79
CA LEU A 270 4.42 8.66 24.01
C LEU A 270 4.63 8.99 22.53
N ILE A 271 3.71 9.71 21.90
CA ILE A 271 3.80 10.07 20.47
C ILE A 271 5.05 10.94 20.21
N GLU A 272 5.36 11.89 21.09
CA GLU A 272 6.57 12.71 20.98
C GLU A 272 7.85 11.87 21.10
N SER A 273 7.87 10.82 21.92
CA SER A 273 9.03 9.92 21.99
C SER A 273 9.28 9.23 20.64
N PHE A 274 8.23 8.74 19.96
CA PHE A 274 8.34 8.16 18.62
C PHE A 274 8.79 9.17 17.55
N ILE A 275 8.36 10.43 17.69
CA ILE A 275 8.80 11.50 16.79
C ILE A 275 10.28 11.79 16.98
N ARG A 276 10.77 11.87 18.23
CA ARG A 276 12.19 12.07 18.56
C ARG A 276 13.04 10.89 18.06
N ASP A 277 12.58 9.66 18.28
CA ASP A 277 13.24 8.46 17.76
C ASP A 277 13.36 8.48 16.22
N ALA A 278 12.32 8.96 15.53
CA ALA A 278 12.35 9.12 14.08
C ALA A 278 13.33 10.23 13.63
N MET A 279 13.50 11.30 14.43
CA MET A 279 14.49 12.34 14.18
C MET A 279 15.91 11.81 14.38
N GLU A 280 16.17 11.12 15.50
CA GLU A 280 17.47 10.52 15.81
C GLU A 280 17.88 9.53 14.72
N HIS A 281 16.96 8.62 14.33
CA HIS A 281 17.23 7.65 13.27
C HIS A 281 17.58 8.30 11.92
N ARG A 282 17.19 9.54 11.70
CA ARG A 282 17.49 10.33 10.49
C ARG A 282 18.62 11.33 10.68
N ASN A 283 19.35 11.30 11.81
CA ASN A 283 20.39 12.25 12.18
C ASN A 283 19.91 13.71 12.07
N ILE A 284 18.69 13.99 12.51
CA ILE A 284 18.14 15.34 12.57
C ILE A 284 18.48 15.90 13.95
N GLU A 285 19.33 16.92 13.99
CA GLU A 285 19.70 17.60 15.22
C GLU A 285 18.49 18.32 15.85
N ILE A 286 18.29 18.09 17.15
CA ILE A 286 17.27 18.69 18.01
C ILE A 286 17.75 20.05 18.51
#